data_674e0715c70f718f53cedcf8298be50f
#
_entry.id   674e0715c70f718f53cedcf8298be50f
#
_cell.length_a   1.000
_cell.length_b   1.000
_cell.length_c   1.000
_cell.angle_alpha   90.00
_cell.angle_beta   90.00
_cell.angle_gamma   90.00
#
_symmetry.space_group_name_H-M   'P 1'
#
loop_
_entity.id
_entity.type
_entity.pdbx_description
1 polymer ?
#
loop_
_entity_poly.entity_id
_entity_poly.type
_entity_poly.pdbx_seq_one_letter_code
_entity_poly.pdbx_strand_id
1 'polypeptide(L)'
;TLVAPTPGRWYLRVEDPPQICTVSLSRVSGRSIAPHLPTGPGAIRWMRLLNEIQMLFHDHPVNRRRERRGRAAVSGIWTWGGGRLPGAPLLAPGVLVGDQPLVAGLARLAGAGHLGFRSWSQSDPVMDRDVLVYRDAARTALAGRDLAAWIQAVVELEDLLARLERLLRRGAVRSLALDPGDGHRFVLTRAGLRRLWRRQGLRRHLVTDDPS
;
A
#
# COMPACT_ATOMS: atom_id res chain seq x y z
N THR A 1 9.67 -10.34 -19.68
CA THR A 1 8.27 -10.81 -19.72
C THR A 1 7.37 -9.81 -19.01
N LEU A 2 6.24 -9.43 -19.65
CA LEU A 2 5.21 -8.60 -19.06
C LEU A 2 4.05 -9.48 -18.60
N VAL A 3 3.60 -9.31 -17.35
CA VAL A 3 2.49 -10.06 -16.76
C VAL A 3 1.45 -9.08 -16.24
N ALA A 4 0.20 -9.24 -16.64
CA ALA A 4 -0.92 -8.40 -16.28
C ALA A 4 -2.03 -9.24 -15.61
N PRO A 5 -1.89 -9.63 -14.33
CA PRO A 5 -2.87 -10.49 -13.66
C PRO A 5 -4.22 -9.81 -13.48
N THR A 6 -4.25 -8.49 -13.45
CA THR A 6 -5.47 -7.68 -13.43
C THR A 6 -5.32 -6.47 -14.36
N PRO A 7 -6.41 -5.88 -14.88
CA PRO A 7 -6.34 -4.74 -15.80
C PRO A 7 -5.56 -3.53 -15.26
N GLY A 8 -5.59 -3.30 -13.96
CA GLY A 8 -4.93 -2.15 -13.33
C GLY A 8 -3.56 -2.45 -12.74
N ARG A 9 -3.02 -3.67 -12.94
CA ARG A 9 -1.78 -4.07 -12.28
C ARG A 9 -0.90 -4.93 -13.18
N TRP A 10 0.23 -4.37 -13.57
CA TRP A 10 1.18 -4.96 -14.51
C TRP A 10 2.54 -5.13 -13.83
N TYR A 11 3.21 -6.23 -14.13
CA TYR A 11 4.54 -6.55 -13.62
C TYR A 11 5.48 -6.84 -14.77
N LEU A 12 6.65 -6.23 -14.74
CA LEU A 12 7.71 -6.45 -15.73
C LEU A 12 8.83 -7.29 -15.09
N ARG A 13 9.03 -8.49 -15.63
CA ARG A 13 10.20 -9.31 -15.31
C ARG A 13 11.28 -9.06 -16.35
N VAL A 14 12.45 -8.65 -15.90
CA VAL A 14 13.65 -8.46 -16.70
C VAL A 14 14.74 -9.41 -16.21
N GLU A 15 15.56 -9.92 -17.11
CA GLU A 15 16.68 -10.81 -16.75
C GLU A 15 17.84 -9.99 -16.18
N ASP A 16 18.11 -8.86 -16.82
CA ASP A 16 19.12 -7.90 -16.38
C ASP A 16 18.42 -6.60 -15.94
N PRO A 17 18.20 -6.43 -14.62
CA PRO A 17 17.47 -5.28 -14.11
C PRO A 17 18.29 -4.00 -14.35
N PRO A 18 17.66 -2.96 -14.90
CA PRO A 18 18.34 -1.69 -15.15
C PRO A 18 18.79 -1.07 -13.82
N GLN A 19 19.98 -0.48 -13.83
CA GLN A 19 20.51 0.25 -12.68
C GLN A 19 19.84 1.62 -12.57
N ILE A 20 18.60 1.63 -12.07
CA ILE A 20 17.80 2.85 -11.91
C ILE A 20 17.15 2.88 -10.52
N CYS A 21 17.02 4.09 -10.00
CA CYS A 21 16.18 4.38 -8.84
C CYS A 21 14.84 4.93 -9.34
N THR A 22 13.76 4.41 -8.79
CA THR A 22 12.40 4.80 -9.16
C THR A 22 11.58 5.14 -7.92
N VAL A 23 10.56 5.97 -8.08
CA VAL A 23 9.69 6.41 -7.00
C VAL A 23 8.31 5.74 -7.15
N SER A 24 7.72 5.29 -6.04
CA SER A 24 6.41 4.65 -6.06
C SER A 24 5.31 5.59 -6.55
N LEU A 25 4.33 5.06 -7.27
CA LEU A 25 3.19 5.84 -7.78
C LEU A 25 2.47 6.62 -6.68
N SER A 26 2.36 6.07 -5.48
CA SER A 26 1.70 6.72 -4.34
C SER A 26 2.38 8.01 -3.87
N ARG A 27 3.69 8.18 -4.14
CA ARG A 27 4.42 9.40 -3.81
C ARG A 27 4.33 10.47 -4.89
N VAL A 28 3.96 10.08 -6.11
CA VAL A 28 3.97 10.94 -7.29
C VAL A 28 2.56 11.36 -7.71
N SER A 29 1.57 10.56 -7.38
CA SER A 29 0.16 10.82 -7.73
C SER A 29 -0.28 12.19 -7.25
N GLY A 30 -0.81 13.01 -8.17
CA GLY A 30 -1.27 14.38 -7.88
C GLY A 30 -0.17 15.45 -7.77
N ARG A 31 1.08 15.08 -8.07
CA ARG A 31 2.23 16.01 -8.03
C ARG A 31 2.89 16.12 -9.40
N SER A 32 3.82 17.09 -9.54
CA SER A 32 4.70 17.14 -10.71
C SER A 32 5.58 15.87 -10.75
N ILE A 33 5.66 15.25 -11.92
CA ILE A 33 6.47 14.04 -12.14
C ILE A 33 7.95 14.35 -12.36
N ALA A 34 8.30 15.55 -12.77
CA ALA A 34 9.65 15.91 -13.16
C ALA A 34 10.72 15.60 -12.09
N PRO A 35 10.53 15.92 -10.79
CA PRO A 35 11.51 15.59 -9.75
C PRO A 35 11.60 14.11 -9.42
N HIS A 36 10.68 13.30 -9.94
CA HIS A 36 10.53 11.90 -9.58
C HIS A 36 10.84 10.94 -10.75
N LEU A 37 11.36 11.47 -11.84
CA LEU A 37 11.80 10.66 -12.98
C LEU A 37 12.90 9.68 -12.55
N PRO A 38 13.02 8.53 -13.23
CA PRO A 38 14.08 7.56 -12.94
C PRO A 38 15.46 8.20 -12.96
N THR A 39 16.30 7.85 -12.00
CA THR A 39 17.70 8.30 -11.88
C THR A 39 18.64 7.09 -11.88
N GLY A 40 19.94 7.33 -12.05
CA GLY A 40 20.98 6.29 -12.08
C GLY A 40 21.53 6.01 -13.48
N PRO A 41 22.54 5.14 -13.59
CA PRO A 41 23.28 4.90 -14.86
C PRO A 41 22.38 4.43 -16.01
N GLY A 42 21.33 3.66 -15.73
CA GLY A 42 20.37 3.17 -16.72
C GLY A 42 19.23 4.13 -17.07
N ALA A 43 19.14 5.29 -16.42
CA ALA A 43 17.99 6.18 -16.50
C ALA A 43 17.70 6.68 -17.92
N ILE A 44 18.72 7.08 -18.67
CA ILE A 44 18.55 7.60 -20.05
C ILE A 44 17.92 6.54 -20.96
N ARG A 45 18.43 5.31 -20.92
CA ARG A 45 17.88 4.21 -21.72
C ARG A 45 16.44 3.91 -21.32
N TRP A 46 16.17 3.93 -20.02
CA TRP A 46 14.85 3.68 -19.49
C TRP A 46 13.84 4.75 -19.89
N MET A 47 14.24 6.03 -19.81
CA MET A 47 13.41 7.15 -20.24
C MET A 47 13.09 7.11 -21.74
N ARG A 48 14.04 6.70 -22.59
CA ARG A 48 13.77 6.47 -24.02
C ARG A 48 12.67 5.43 -24.22
N LEU A 49 12.75 4.29 -23.53
CA LEU A 49 11.72 3.25 -23.59
C LEU A 49 10.34 3.79 -23.15
N LEU A 50 10.29 4.56 -22.06
CA LEU A 50 9.04 5.17 -21.60
C LEU A 50 8.45 6.14 -22.61
N ASN A 51 9.30 6.93 -23.28
CA ASN A 51 8.88 7.84 -24.34
C ASN A 51 8.35 7.07 -25.57
N GLU A 52 9.01 5.99 -25.99
CA GLU A 52 8.53 5.13 -27.09
C GLU A 52 7.15 4.53 -26.75
N ILE A 53 6.94 4.09 -25.51
CA ILE A 53 5.63 3.59 -25.05
C ILE A 53 4.59 4.71 -25.08
N GLN A 54 4.96 5.92 -24.66
CA GLN A 54 4.05 7.07 -24.71
C GLN A 54 3.66 7.41 -26.16
N MET A 55 4.60 7.40 -27.09
CA MET A 55 4.32 7.61 -28.52
C MET A 55 3.41 6.52 -29.07
N LEU A 56 3.66 5.23 -28.72
CA LEU A 56 2.80 4.12 -29.10
C LEU A 56 1.37 4.31 -28.61
N PHE A 57 1.19 4.84 -27.40
CA PHE A 57 -0.14 5.05 -26.81
C PHE A 57 -0.89 6.22 -27.45
N HIS A 58 -0.18 7.24 -27.94
CA HIS A 58 -0.77 8.47 -28.45
C HIS A 58 -1.85 8.19 -29.51
N ASP A 59 -1.54 7.38 -30.51
CA ASP A 59 -2.46 7.07 -31.62
C ASP A 59 -3.09 5.68 -31.52
N HIS A 60 -2.96 5.01 -30.39
CA HIS A 60 -3.42 3.63 -30.28
C HIS A 60 -4.96 3.52 -30.37
N PRO A 61 -5.50 2.58 -31.13
CA PRO A 61 -6.96 2.40 -31.32
C PRO A 61 -7.73 2.24 -30.00
N VAL A 62 -7.09 1.68 -28.96
CA VAL A 62 -7.68 1.55 -27.62
C VAL A 62 -7.94 2.93 -27.02
N ASN A 63 -7.01 3.90 -27.15
CA ASN A 63 -7.19 5.24 -26.64
C ASN A 63 -8.32 5.99 -27.37
N ARG A 64 -8.37 5.90 -28.71
CA ARG A 64 -9.48 6.43 -29.49
C ARG A 64 -10.84 5.85 -29.07
N ARG A 65 -10.90 4.58 -28.69
CA ARG A 65 -12.11 3.93 -28.18
C ARG A 65 -12.46 4.40 -26.77
N ARG A 66 -11.45 4.64 -25.90
CA ARG A 66 -11.64 5.21 -24.57
C ARG A 66 -12.25 6.61 -24.64
N GLU A 67 -11.69 7.48 -25.47
CA GLU A 67 -12.13 8.86 -25.68
C GLU A 67 -13.56 8.92 -26.22
N ARG A 68 -13.90 8.08 -27.22
CA ARG A 68 -15.31 7.96 -27.70
C ARG A 68 -16.28 7.54 -26.60
N ARG A 69 -15.82 6.91 -25.52
CA ARG A 69 -16.62 6.52 -24.35
C ARG A 69 -16.51 7.53 -23.19
N GLY A 70 -15.98 8.71 -23.43
CA GLY A 70 -15.77 9.74 -22.40
C GLY A 70 -14.73 9.37 -21.33
N ARG A 71 -13.85 8.41 -21.62
CA ARG A 71 -12.78 8.00 -20.70
C ARG A 71 -11.47 8.65 -21.11
N ALA A 72 -10.69 9.11 -20.13
CA ALA A 72 -9.36 9.65 -20.39
C ALA A 72 -8.48 8.63 -21.12
N ALA A 73 -7.70 9.10 -22.11
CA ALA A 73 -6.66 8.30 -22.76
C ALA A 73 -5.58 7.88 -21.75
N VAL A 74 -4.97 6.73 -21.99
CA VAL A 74 -3.76 6.31 -21.27
C VAL A 74 -2.57 6.90 -22.00
N SER A 75 -1.90 7.88 -21.40
CA SER A 75 -0.80 8.62 -22.04
C SER A 75 0.58 8.02 -21.80
N GLY A 76 0.73 7.15 -20.80
CA GLY A 76 2.01 6.53 -20.49
C GLY A 76 1.90 5.51 -19.36
N ILE A 77 3.04 4.98 -18.97
CA ILE A 77 3.16 4.07 -17.82
C ILE A 77 4.11 4.67 -16.79
N TRP A 78 3.86 4.35 -15.52
CA TRP A 78 4.77 4.67 -14.43
C TRP A 78 5.37 3.39 -13.87
N THR A 79 6.69 3.25 -13.98
CA THR A 79 7.42 2.06 -13.51
C THR A 79 8.07 2.33 -12.15
N TRP A 80 7.93 1.39 -11.22
CA TRP A 80 8.48 1.51 -9.89
C TRP A 80 8.65 0.15 -9.21
N GLY A 81 9.38 0.11 -8.09
CA GLY A 81 9.53 -1.09 -7.27
C GLY A 81 10.40 -2.17 -7.92
N GLY A 82 11.36 -1.76 -8.76
CA GLY A 82 12.36 -2.69 -9.29
C GLY A 82 13.23 -3.25 -8.20
N GLY A 83 13.63 -4.53 -8.34
CA GLY A 83 14.48 -5.22 -7.38
C GLY A 83 14.52 -6.71 -7.64
N ARG A 84 15.32 -7.40 -6.84
CA ARG A 84 15.35 -8.88 -6.81
C ARG A 84 14.44 -9.37 -5.70
N LEU A 85 13.85 -10.54 -5.88
CA LEU A 85 13.08 -11.19 -4.82
C LEU A 85 14.01 -11.44 -3.64
N PRO A 86 13.71 -10.92 -2.43
CA PRO A 86 14.51 -11.19 -1.24
C PRO A 86 14.36 -12.66 -0.81
N GLY A 87 15.30 -13.13 0.01
CA GLY A 87 15.13 -14.39 0.72
C GLY A 87 13.97 -14.34 1.72
N ALA A 88 13.54 -15.50 2.20
CA ALA A 88 12.55 -15.58 3.25
C ALA A 88 13.01 -14.83 4.52
N PRO A 89 12.14 -14.07 5.19
CA PRO A 89 12.49 -13.39 6.43
C PRO A 89 12.74 -14.42 7.55
N LEU A 90 13.70 -14.11 8.44
CA LEU A 90 13.99 -14.94 9.61
C LEU A 90 12.84 -14.95 10.63
N LEU A 91 12.11 -13.83 10.72
CA LEU A 91 10.93 -13.66 11.57
C LEU A 91 9.78 -13.14 10.73
N ALA A 92 8.66 -13.82 10.80
CA ALA A 92 7.44 -13.41 10.10
C ALA A 92 6.24 -13.55 11.03
N PRO A 93 5.20 -12.72 10.87
CA PRO A 93 3.91 -12.94 11.49
C PRO A 93 3.35 -14.31 11.08
N GLY A 94 2.59 -14.95 11.97
CA GLY A 94 1.95 -16.22 11.65
C GLY A 94 0.88 -16.10 10.57
N VAL A 95 0.22 -14.92 10.49
CA VAL A 95 -0.82 -14.63 9.49
C VAL A 95 -0.67 -13.20 8.98
N LEU A 96 -0.75 -13.04 7.67
CA LEU A 96 -0.87 -11.75 7.00
C LEU A 96 -2.28 -11.57 6.45
N VAL A 97 -2.89 -10.44 6.77
CA VAL A 97 -4.26 -10.10 6.38
C VAL A 97 -4.25 -8.90 5.45
N GLY A 98 -4.90 -9.01 4.31
CA GLY A 98 -5.06 -7.91 3.36
C GLY A 98 -5.37 -8.39 1.95
N ASP A 99 -6.01 -7.50 1.18
CA ASP A 99 -6.52 -7.84 -0.15
C ASP A 99 -5.51 -7.50 -1.28
N GLN A 100 -4.40 -6.85 -0.92
CA GLN A 100 -3.37 -6.50 -1.89
C GLN A 100 -2.51 -7.72 -2.26
N PRO A 101 -2.24 -7.97 -3.55
CA PRO A 101 -1.36 -9.07 -3.98
C PRO A 101 0.03 -9.07 -3.34
N LEU A 102 0.53 -7.89 -2.94
CA LEU A 102 1.77 -7.77 -2.18
C LEU A 102 1.69 -8.54 -0.86
N VAL A 103 0.57 -8.45 -0.15
CA VAL A 103 0.36 -9.13 1.15
C VAL A 103 0.37 -10.64 0.95
N ALA A 104 -0.35 -11.13 -0.06
CA ALA A 104 -0.35 -12.56 -0.43
C ALA A 104 1.04 -13.04 -0.84
N GLY A 105 1.78 -12.23 -1.60
CA GLY A 105 3.17 -12.53 -2.01
C GLY A 105 4.12 -12.60 -0.82
N LEU A 106 4.03 -11.66 0.11
CA LEU A 106 4.83 -11.64 1.33
C LEU A 106 4.50 -12.82 2.25
N ALA A 107 3.22 -13.16 2.41
CA ALA A 107 2.81 -14.33 3.18
C ALA A 107 3.41 -15.61 2.60
N ARG A 108 3.32 -15.77 1.27
CA ARG A 108 3.94 -16.92 0.58
C ARG A 108 5.46 -16.97 0.76
N LEU A 109 6.14 -15.84 0.63
CA LEU A 109 7.59 -15.75 0.81
C LEU A 109 8.00 -16.11 2.24
N ALA A 110 7.21 -15.72 3.23
CA ALA A 110 7.45 -15.92 4.64
C ALA A 110 6.98 -17.30 5.17
N GLY A 111 6.30 -18.10 4.35
CA GLY A 111 5.66 -19.34 4.81
C GLY A 111 4.52 -19.10 5.80
N ALA A 112 3.94 -17.89 5.81
CA ALA A 112 2.87 -17.48 6.70
C ALA A 112 1.48 -17.72 6.10
N GLY A 113 0.44 -17.79 6.95
CA GLY A 113 -0.94 -17.80 6.50
C GLY A 113 -1.34 -16.49 5.81
N HIS A 114 -2.24 -16.55 4.84
CA HIS A 114 -2.83 -15.37 4.21
C HIS A 114 -4.36 -15.41 4.27
N LEU A 115 -4.95 -14.29 4.64
CA LEU A 115 -6.40 -14.09 4.66
C LEU A 115 -6.76 -12.76 3.99
N GLY A 116 -7.85 -12.75 3.22
CA GLY A 116 -8.48 -11.51 2.80
C GLY A 116 -9.06 -10.75 3.99
N PHE A 117 -9.03 -9.42 3.92
CA PHE A 117 -9.48 -8.58 5.04
C PHE A 117 -10.94 -8.86 5.42
N ARG A 118 -11.83 -9.01 4.45
CA ARG A 118 -13.25 -9.27 4.69
C ARG A 118 -13.47 -10.60 5.42
N SER A 119 -12.84 -11.67 4.98
CA SER A 119 -12.94 -12.99 5.62
C SER A 119 -12.42 -12.96 7.06
N TRP A 120 -11.27 -12.31 7.26
CA TRP A 120 -10.68 -12.15 8.59
C TRP A 120 -11.54 -11.27 9.50
N SER A 121 -12.09 -10.16 9.01
CA SER A 121 -12.91 -9.25 9.82
C SER A 121 -14.23 -9.86 10.28
N GLN A 122 -14.73 -10.82 9.56
CA GLN A 122 -15.98 -11.55 9.91
C GLN A 122 -15.72 -12.80 10.77
N SER A 123 -14.48 -13.29 10.83
CA SER A 123 -14.13 -14.42 11.69
C SER A 123 -13.94 -13.98 13.14
N ASP A 124 -14.14 -14.91 14.08
CA ASP A 124 -13.72 -14.69 15.47
C ASP A 124 -12.21 -15.01 15.55
N PRO A 125 -11.35 -14.02 15.75
CA PRO A 125 -9.92 -14.26 15.67
C PRO A 125 -9.47 -15.01 16.93
N VAL A 126 -9.28 -16.30 16.82
CA VAL A 126 -8.42 -17.05 17.76
C VAL A 126 -6.99 -16.66 17.43
N MET A 127 -6.41 -15.75 18.20
CA MET A 127 -5.07 -15.23 17.96
C MET A 127 -4.06 -15.96 18.83
N ASP A 128 -3.70 -17.19 18.43
CA ASP A 128 -2.56 -17.93 18.98
C ASP A 128 -1.22 -17.48 18.37
N ARG A 129 -1.26 -16.60 17.35
CA ARG A 129 -0.12 -16.15 16.54
C ARG A 129 -0.17 -14.65 16.33
N ASP A 130 1.00 -14.10 15.95
CA ASP A 130 1.10 -12.73 15.51
C ASP A 130 0.37 -12.53 14.17
N VAL A 131 -0.43 -11.50 14.08
CA VAL A 131 -1.20 -11.14 12.88
C VAL A 131 -0.79 -9.76 12.41
N LEU A 132 -0.39 -9.66 11.14
CA LEU A 132 -0.16 -8.39 10.46
C LEU A 132 -1.36 -8.07 9.58
N VAL A 133 -2.04 -6.96 9.85
CA VAL A 133 -3.16 -6.47 9.03
C VAL A 133 -2.70 -5.27 8.20
N TYR A 134 -2.80 -5.39 6.88
CA TYR A 134 -2.52 -4.29 5.95
C TYR A 134 -3.81 -3.74 5.34
N ARG A 135 -4.01 -2.44 5.50
CA ARG A 135 -5.15 -1.70 4.94
C ARG A 135 -4.68 -0.43 4.25
N ASP A 136 -5.06 -0.27 2.99
CA ASP A 136 -4.74 0.92 2.19
C ASP A 136 -5.97 1.57 1.57
N ALA A 137 -7.18 1.17 1.99
CA ALA A 137 -8.44 1.64 1.42
C ALA A 137 -8.58 3.17 1.49
N ALA A 138 -8.31 3.77 2.66
CA ALA A 138 -8.38 5.22 2.84
C ALA A 138 -7.37 5.96 1.95
N ARG A 139 -6.14 5.46 1.85
CA ARG A 139 -5.12 6.02 0.98
C ARG A 139 -5.48 5.90 -0.50
N THR A 140 -6.05 4.77 -0.90
CA THR A 140 -6.48 4.52 -2.28
C THR A 140 -7.63 5.45 -2.66
N ALA A 141 -8.62 5.62 -1.78
CA ALA A 141 -9.74 6.53 -1.99
C ALA A 141 -9.27 7.99 -2.09
N LEU A 142 -8.35 8.41 -1.23
CA LEU A 142 -7.74 9.74 -1.26
C LEU A 142 -7.00 9.99 -2.58
N ALA A 143 -6.20 9.04 -3.03
CA ALA A 143 -5.50 9.12 -4.31
C ALA A 143 -6.46 9.18 -5.51
N GLY A 144 -7.61 8.51 -5.41
CA GLY A 144 -8.70 8.54 -6.40
C GLY A 144 -9.59 9.79 -6.31
N ARG A 145 -9.37 10.67 -5.32
CA ARG A 145 -10.23 11.83 -4.99
C ARG A 145 -11.70 11.42 -4.75
N ASP A 146 -11.90 10.23 -4.21
CA ASP A 146 -13.21 9.69 -3.87
C ASP A 146 -13.49 9.90 -2.38
N LEU A 147 -14.16 11.00 -2.06
CA LEU A 147 -14.48 11.38 -0.68
C LEU A 147 -15.42 10.37 -0.01
N ALA A 148 -16.40 9.84 -0.74
CA ALA A 148 -17.34 8.88 -0.19
C ALA A 148 -16.63 7.56 0.19
N ALA A 149 -15.79 7.03 -0.70
CA ALA A 149 -14.97 5.85 -0.40
C ALA A 149 -13.98 6.12 0.73
N TRP A 150 -13.44 7.34 0.84
CA TRP A 150 -12.54 7.71 1.94
C TRP A 150 -13.25 7.70 3.29
N ILE A 151 -14.42 8.33 3.39
CA ILE A 151 -15.24 8.33 4.61
C ILE A 151 -15.57 6.89 5.03
N GLN A 152 -16.03 6.08 4.08
CA GLN A 152 -16.34 4.67 4.35
C GLN A 152 -15.13 3.90 4.88
N ALA A 153 -13.95 4.10 4.27
CA ALA A 153 -12.72 3.44 4.70
C ALA A 153 -12.27 3.87 6.11
N VAL A 154 -12.52 5.12 6.50
CA VAL A 154 -12.24 5.63 7.85
C VAL A 154 -13.19 5.00 8.86
N VAL A 155 -14.49 4.93 8.58
CA VAL A 155 -15.48 4.26 9.43
C VAL A 155 -15.12 2.79 9.65
N GLU A 156 -14.75 2.07 8.58
CA GLU A 156 -14.30 0.66 8.69
C GLU A 156 -13.03 0.53 9.55
N LEU A 157 -12.13 1.51 9.49
CA LEU A 157 -10.93 1.52 10.33
C LEU A 157 -11.27 1.77 11.80
N GLU A 158 -12.20 2.69 12.09
CA GLU A 158 -12.67 2.95 13.46
C GLU A 158 -13.31 1.71 14.06
N ASP A 159 -14.19 1.03 13.32
CA ASP A 159 -14.83 -0.22 13.75
C ASP A 159 -13.79 -1.32 14.02
N LEU A 160 -12.79 -1.44 13.15
CA LEU A 160 -11.67 -2.36 13.34
C LEU A 160 -10.91 -2.05 14.62
N LEU A 161 -10.52 -0.80 14.83
CA LEU A 161 -9.76 -0.39 16.02
C LEU A 161 -10.56 -0.62 17.29
N ALA A 162 -11.86 -0.31 17.31
CA ALA A 162 -12.75 -0.57 18.42
C ALA A 162 -12.86 -2.08 18.73
N ARG A 163 -12.90 -2.92 17.70
CA ARG A 163 -12.88 -4.38 17.87
C ARG A 163 -11.56 -4.86 18.47
N LEU A 164 -10.43 -4.40 17.93
CA LEU A 164 -9.10 -4.77 18.41
C LEU A 164 -8.88 -4.31 19.86
N GLU A 165 -9.37 -3.13 20.23
CA GLU A 165 -9.34 -2.66 21.60
C GLU A 165 -10.12 -3.58 22.54
N ARG A 166 -11.32 -4.04 22.15
CA ARG A 166 -12.09 -5.02 22.94
C ARG A 166 -11.33 -6.33 23.16
N LEU A 167 -10.66 -6.85 22.12
CA LEU A 167 -9.81 -8.05 22.22
C LEU A 167 -8.64 -7.85 23.17
N LEU A 168 -8.01 -6.68 23.11
CA LEU A 168 -6.92 -6.30 24.03
C LEU A 168 -7.40 -6.21 25.48
N ARG A 169 -8.58 -5.60 25.74
CA ARG A 169 -9.20 -5.51 27.05
C ARG A 169 -9.52 -6.87 27.66
N ARG A 170 -10.02 -7.80 26.85
CA ARG A 170 -10.33 -9.17 27.24
C ARG A 170 -9.09 -10.04 27.42
N GLY A 171 -7.93 -9.59 26.97
CA GLY A 171 -6.67 -10.36 27.01
C GLY A 171 -6.52 -11.40 25.90
N ALA A 172 -7.41 -11.40 24.90
CA ALA A 172 -7.28 -12.24 23.71
C ALA A 172 -6.10 -11.84 22.83
N VAL A 173 -5.67 -10.57 22.95
CA VAL A 173 -4.48 -10.01 22.29
C VAL A 173 -3.57 -9.38 23.35
N ARG A 174 -2.27 -9.58 23.26
CA ARG A 174 -1.29 -9.05 24.23
C ARG A 174 -0.97 -7.57 24.00
N SER A 175 -0.80 -7.21 22.73
CA SER A 175 -0.47 -5.85 22.31
C SER A 175 -1.00 -5.58 20.92
N LEU A 176 -1.26 -4.32 20.62
CA LEU A 176 -1.57 -3.81 19.29
C LEU A 176 -0.48 -2.83 18.88
N ALA A 177 0.00 -2.95 17.66
CA ALA A 177 0.88 -1.97 17.06
C ALA A 177 0.18 -1.38 15.83
N LEU A 178 0.08 -0.07 15.76
CA LEU A 178 -0.44 0.67 14.62
C LEU A 178 0.70 1.44 13.98
N ASP A 179 0.88 1.26 12.69
CA ASP A 179 1.83 1.98 11.84
C ASP A 179 1.04 2.68 10.73
N PRO A 180 0.88 4.01 10.79
CA PRO A 180 0.18 4.77 9.76
C PRO A 180 0.97 4.93 8.46
N GLY A 181 2.24 4.56 8.43
CA GLY A 181 3.13 4.72 7.27
C GLY A 181 3.78 6.10 7.17
N ASP A 182 3.77 6.87 8.24
CA ASP A 182 4.39 8.22 8.36
C ASP A 182 5.72 8.20 9.16
N GLY A 183 6.21 6.99 9.50
CA GLY A 183 7.39 6.78 10.32
C GLY A 183 7.10 6.66 11.81
N HIS A 184 5.87 6.88 12.26
CA HIS A 184 5.46 6.67 13.64
C HIS A 184 4.91 5.26 13.85
N ARG A 185 5.12 4.73 15.05
CA ARG A 185 4.54 3.46 15.48
C ARG A 185 3.90 3.62 16.84
N PHE A 186 2.62 3.35 16.93
CA PHE A 186 1.86 3.40 18.16
C PHE A 186 1.71 1.99 18.71
N VAL A 187 2.09 1.78 19.99
CA VAL A 187 1.94 0.48 20.64
C VAL A 187 1.00 0.63 21.83
N LEU A 188 -0.04 -0.19 21.83
CA LEU A 188 -1.04 -0.25 22.89
C LEU A 188 -0.99 -1.62 23.56
N THR A 189 -0.91 -1.61 24.88
CA THR A 189 -0.95 -2.80 25.73
C THR A 189 -2.12 -2.71 26.70
N ARG A 190 -2.52 -3.83 27.31
CA ARG A 190 -3.59 -3.85 28.33
C ARG A 190 -3.26 -2.93 29.53
N ALA A 191 -2.02 -2.88 29.95
CA ALA A 191 -1.56 -1.96 30.99
C ALA A 191 -1.62 -0.49 30.53
N GLY A 192 -1.33 -0.23 29.25
CA GLY A 192 -1.43 1.09 28.64
C GLY A 192 -2.86 1.65 28.62
N LEU A 193 -3.87 0.81 28.42
CA LEU A 193 -5.28 1.20 28.46
C LEU A 193 -5.75 1.73 29.82
N ARG A 194 -5.10 1.32 30.91
CA ARG A 194 -5.44 1.74 32.28
C ARG A 194 -4.81 3.08 32.67
N ARG A 195 -3.90 3.63 31.83
CA ARG A 195 -3.21 4.90 32.11
C ARG A 195 -4.03 6.09 31.62
N LEU A 196 -5.11 6.41 32.34
CA LEU A 196 -6.06 7.49 32.02
C LEU A 196 -5.42 8.89 31.92
N TRP A 197 -4.29 9.11 32.58
CA TRP A 197 -3.56 10.40 32.59
C TRP A 197 -2.71 10.65 31.32
N ARG A 198 -2.53 9.68 30.44
CA ARG A 198 -1.83 9.83 29.16
C ARG A 198 -2.75 10.19 27.98
N ARG A 199 -3.89 10.79 28.24
CA ARG A 199 -4.75 11.37 27.20
C ARG A 199 -4.10 12.62 26.59
N GLN A 200 -3.00 12.45 25.88
CA GLN A 200 -2.52 13.48 24.95
C GLN A 200 -3.41 13.38 23.71
N GLY A 201 -4.20 14.44 23.49
CA GLY A 201 -5.07 14.48 22.31
C GLY A 201 -4.25 14.32 21.02
N LEU A 202 -4.78 13.60 20.04
CA LEU A 202 -4.22 13.38 18.70
C LEU A 202 -3.73 14.66 18.01
N ARG A 203 -4.22 15.84 18.42
CA ARG A 203 -3.82 17.14 17.86
C ARG A 203 -2.33 17.47 17.94
N ARG A 204 -1.58 16.90 18.87
CA ARG A 204 -0.11 17.13 18.97
C ARG A 204 0.71 16.36 17.93
N HIS A 205 0.12 15.36 17.29
CA HIS A 205 0.80 14.54 16.28
C HIS A 205 0.41 14.90 14.83
N LEU A 206 -0.55 15.84 14.67
CA LEU A 206 -1.00 16.30 13.34
C LEU A 206 -0.30 17.58 12.88
N VAL A 207 0.53 18.20 13.71
CA VAL A 207 1.40 19.30 13.30
C VAL A 207 2.74 18.69 12.95
N THR A 208 2.87 18.19 11.73
CA THR A 208 4.15 17.93 11.11
C THR A 208 4.74 19.28 10.73
N ASP A 209 5.88 19.62 11.32
CA ASP A 209 6.76 20.64 10.79
C ASP A 209 7.00 20.34 9.31
N ASP A 210 6.65 21.30 8.46
CA ASP A 210 7.01 21.34 7.05
C ASP A 210 8.50 21.66 7.02
N PRO A 211 9.41 20.79 6.62
CA PRO A 211 10.80 21.17 6.40
C PRO A 211 10.86 21.91 5.08
N SER A 212 11.07 23.21 5.19
CA SER A 212 11.49 24.12 4.11
C SER A 212 12.66 23.59 3.27
#